data_870d5d77adb6870e01af52a7357fa176
#
_entry.id   870d5d77adb6870e01af52a7357fa176
#
_cell.length_a   1.000
_cell.length_b   1.000
_cell.length_c   1.000
_cell.angle_alpha   90.00
_cell.angle_beta   90.00
_cell.angle_gamma   90.00
#
_symmetry.space_group_name_H-M   'P 1'
#
loop_
_entity.id
_entity.type
_entity.pdbx_description
1 polymer ?
#
loop_
_entity_poly.entity_id
_entity_poly.type
_entity_poly.pdbx_seq_one_letter_code
_entity_poly.pdbx_strand_id
1 'polypeptide(L)'
;AMRLLARLHGDLEFTPVFPETEETSAPVIERYLPSRDYEKHNRELKRARRFLKQRSQKTWFEIRLSAVIDPFLEEARQLCEEWKEIELAASDSGEEVPLCFCHGDYQYHNILRQDRGFFLVNFEKCQADGPVRDLYLLLRKLLEKSEWDAEWGRVLLAAYESVRPLKPYERQDLVYRLSYPEKLWKIVNFYYNSGKAWIPEKNQEKLDRLLEQEAARKKFLKLLQR
;
A
#
# COMPACT_ATOMS: atom_id res chain seq x y z
N ALA A 1 -10.19 -15.54 -3.10
CA ALA A 1 -9.65 -14.22 -3.47
C ALA A 1 -8.12 -14.27 -3.63
N MET A 2 -7.32 -14.67 -2.61
CA MET A 2 -5.84 -14.68 -2.69
C MET A 2 -5.30 -15.56 -3.83
N ARG A 3 -5.77 -16.80 -3.97
CA ARG A 3 -5.37 -17.71 -5.08
C ARG A 3 -5.80 -17.18 -6.46
N LEU A 4 -6.95 -16.51 -6.54
CA LEU A 4 -7.42 -15.90 -7.80
C LEU A 4 -6.50 -14.74 -8.20
N LEU A 5 -6.11 -13.90 -7.24
CA LEU A 5 -5.16 -12.81 -7.47
C LEU A 5 -3.80 -13.35 -7.93
N ALA A 6 -3.31 -14.41 -7.29
CA ALA A 6 -2.03 -15.03 -7.65
C ALA A 6 -2.05 -15.60 -9.08
N ARG A 7 -3.17 -16.20 -9.52
CA ARG A 7 -3.35 -16.64 -10.92
C ARG A 7 -3.34 -15.45 -11.88
N LEU A 8 -4.12 -14.41 -11.58
CA LEU A 8 -4.14 -13.20 -12.41
C LEU A 8 -2.73 -12.64 -12.62
N HIS A 9 -1.95 -12.53 -11.55
CA HIS A 9 -0.59 -12.02 -11.63
C HIS A 9 0.34 -12.97 -12.43
N GLY A 10 0.23 -14.28 -12.25
CA GLY A 10 1.03 -15.24 -12.99
C GLY A 10 0.69 -15.26 -14.49
N ASP A 11 -0.60 -15.16 -14.83
CA ASP A 11 -1.06 -15.17 -16.21
C ASP A 11 -0.75 -13.85 -16.97
N LEU A 12 -0.58 -12.75 -16.24
CA LEU A 12 -0.37 -11.41 -16.79
C LEU A 12 1.04 -10.83 -16.49
N GLU A 13 1.98 -11.67 -16.02
CA GLU A 13 3.38 -11.28 -15.80
C GLU A 13 4.09 -11.13 -17.14
N PHE A 14 4.87 -10.08 -17.29
CA PHE A 14 5.69 -9.84 -18.47
C PHE A 14 6.99 -9.12 -18.10
N THR A 15 8.03 -9.33 -18.89
CA THR A 15 9.27 -8.56 -18.78
C THR A 15 9.21 -7.42 -19.80
N PRO A 16 9.31 -6.15 -19.37
CA PRO A 16 9.33 -5.05 -20.32
C PRO A 16 10.58 -5.14 -21.20
N VAL A 17 10.39 -5.20 -22.50
CA VAL A 17 11.48 -5.13 -23.47
C VAL A 17 11.70 -3.65 -23.80
N PHE A 18 12.83 -3.10 -23.40
CA PHE A 18 13.22 -1.75 -23.78
C PHE A 18 13.94 -1.84 -25.13
N PRO A 19 13.48 -1.13 -26.17
CA PRO A 19 14.17 -1.11 -27.45
C PRO A 19 15.54 -0.46 -27.28
N GLU A 20 16.57 -1.12 -27.79
CA GLU A 20 17.95 -0.62 -27.76
C GLU A 20 18.18 0.60 -28.69
N THR A 21 17.18 1.01 -29.47
CA THR A 21 17.30 2.11 -30.45
C THR A 21 16.27 3.19 -30.19
N GLU A 22 16.71 4.45 -30.29
CA GLU A 22 15.91 5.68 -30.13
C GLU A 22 14.75 5.84 -31.14
N GLU A 23 14.63 4.96 -32.14
CA GLU A 23 13.68 5.10 -33.26
C GLU A 23 12.30 4.46 -33.03
N THR A 24 12.08 3.77 -31.93
CA THR A 24 10.77 3.17 -31.66
C THR A 24 9.93 4.06 -30.75
N SER A 25 8.82 4.55 -31.29
CA SER A 25 7.74 5.27 -30.55
C SER A 25 6.94 4.37 -29.58
N ALA A 26 7.54 3.29 -29.08
CA ALA A 26 6.93 2.45 -28.07
C ALA A 26 6.80 3.24 -26.77
N PRO A 27 5.64 3.21 -26.09
CA PRO A 27 5.48 3.90 -24.81
C PRO A 27 6.48 3.32 -23.81
N VAL A 28 7.36 4.17 -23.29
CA VAL A 28 8.26 3.81 -22.18
C VAL A 28 7.38 3.55 -20.98
N ILE A 29 7.28 2.30 -20.54
CA ILE A 29 6.60 1.97 -19.30
C ILE A 29 7.54 2.39 -18.16
N GLU A 30 7.34 3.62 -17.65
CA GLU A 30 8.08 4.04 -16.47
C GLU A 30 7.79 3.08 -15.31
N ARG A 31 8.86 2.57 -14.71
CA ARG A 31 8.74 1.77 -13.49
C ARG A 31 8.09 2.61 -12.41
N TYR A 32 6.99 2.12 -11.87
CA TYR A 32 6.36 2.73 -10.70
C TYR A 32 7.29 2.59 -9.49
N LEU A 33 7.65 3.73 -8.89
CA LEU A 33 8.47 3.79 -7.69
C LEU A 33 7.60 4.20 -6.49
N PRO A 34 7.28 3.27 -5.57
CA PRO A 34 6.45 3.56 -4.40
C PRO A 34 6.99 4.72 -3.54
N SER A 35 8.31 4.93 -3.51
CA SER A 35 8.93 6.02 -2.77
C SER A 35 8.42 7.40 -3.20
N ARG A 36 8.11 7.60 -4.48
CA ARG A 36 7.55 8.88 -5.00
C ARG A 36 6.21 9.21 -4.34
N ASP A 37 5.32 8.23 -4.21
CA ASP A 37 4.03 8.42 -3.53
C ASP A 37 4.23 8.66 -2.04
N TYR A 38 5.11 7.90 -1.40
CA TYR A 38 5.41 8.07 0.03
C TYR A 38 6.02 9.44 0.34
N GLU A 39 6.87 9.98 -0.52
CA GLU A 39 7.36 11.36 -0.40
C GLU A 39 6.23 12.39 -0.46
N LYS A 40 5.31 12.22 -1.40
CA LYS A 40 4.14 13.09 -1.51
C LYS A 40 3.31 13.02 -0.23
N HIS A 41 2.99 11.81 0.24
CA HIS A 41 2.24 11.60 1.48
C HIS A 41 2.97 12.21 2.69
N ASN A 42 4.29 12.05 2.78
CA ASN A 42 5.10 12.65 3.84
C ASN A 42 5.06 14.19 3.81
N ARG A 43 5.08 14.80 2.61
CA ARG A 43 4.92 16.26 2.48
C ARG A 43 3.54 16.74 2.95
N GLU A 44 2.50 16.00 2.65
CA GLU A 44 1.12 16.29 3.07
C GLU A 44 0.96 16.14 4.59
N LEU A 45 1.48 15.08 5.19
CA LEU A 45 1.51 14.90 6.65
C LEU A 45 2.30 16.02 7.36
N LYS A 46 3.45 16.44 6.80
CA LYS A 46 4.23 17.58 7.33
C LYS A 46 3.44 18.90 7.27
N ARG A 47 2.64 19.09 6.21
CA ARG A 47 1.75 20.26 6.12
C ARG A 47 0.66 20.22 7.19
N ALA A 48 0.00 19.09 7.36
CA ALA A 48 -1.02 18.89 8.39
C ALA A 48 -0.45 19.13 9.80
N ARG A 49 0.74 18.60 10.10
CA ARG A 49 1.46 18.84 11.36
C ARG A 49 1.72 20.32 11.61
N ARG A 50 2.20 21.06 10.60
CA ARG A 50 2.43 22.51 10.72
C ARG A 50 1.15 23.26 11.01
N PHE A 51 0.08 22.94 10.27
CA PHE A 51 -1.24 23.53 10.48
C PHE A 51 -1.75 23.27 11.91
N LEU A 52 -1.64 22.05 12.40
CA LEU A 52 -2.00 21.67 13.78
C LEU A 52 -1.24 22.49 14.84
N LYS A 53 0.06 22.75 14.64
CA LYS A 53 0.88 23.53 15.57
C LYS A 53 0.48 25.02 15.62
N GLN A 54 0.01 25.58 14.50
CA GLN A 54 -0.36 26.98 14.39
C GLN A 54 -1.80 27.27 14.86
N ARG A 55 -2.64 26.22 14.96
CA ARG A 55 -4.06 26.40 15.29
C ARG A 55 -4.25 26.56 16.79
N SER A 56 -4.86 27.70 17.20
CA SER A 56 -5.17 28.00 18.60
C SER A 56 -6.32 27.15 19.14
N GLN A 57 -7.38 26.99 18.34
CA GLN A 57 -8.53 26.15 18.69
C GLN A 57 -8.52 24.87 17.87
N LYS A 58 -8.46 23.73 18.54
CA LYS A 58 -8.41 22.40 17.92
C LYS A 58 -9.70 21.63 18.19
N THR A 59 -10.14 20.89 17.18
CA THR A 59 -11.19 19.87 17.35
C THR A 59 -10.66 18.67 18.16
N TRP A 60 -11.53 17.83 18.64
CA TRP A 60 -11.14 16.58 19.32
C TRP A 60 -10.25 15.69 18.43
N PHE A 61 -10.56 15.58 17.16
CA PHE A 61 -9.72 14.87 16.19
C PHE A 61 -8.33 15.47 16.11
N GLU A 62 -8.21 16.80 16.02
CA GLU A 62 -6.94 17.51 15.92
C GLU A 62 -6.10 17.40 17.20
N ILE A 63 -6.74 17.41 18.37
CA ILE A 63 -6.05 17.15 19.66
C ILE A 63 -5.47 15.75 19.66
N ARG A 64 -6.29 14.74 19.29
CA ARG A 64 -5.85 13.34 19.23
C ARG A 64 -4.75 13.13 18.21
N LEU A 65 -4.90 13.70 17.00
CA LEU A 65 -3.89 13.63 15.95
C LEU A 65 -2.58 14.31 16.38
N SER A 66 -2.65 15.47 17.05
CA SER A 66 -1.45 16.18 17.54
C SER A 66 -0.60 15.35 18.49
N ALA A 67 -1.22 14.45 19.27
CA ALA A 67 -0.52 13.58 20.20
C ALA A 67 0.26 12.43 19.53
N VAL A 68 -0.12 12.06 18.28
CA VAL A 68 0.39 10.85 17.63
C VAL A 68 1.11 11.10 16.31
N ILE A 69 0.94 12.27 15.68
CA ILE A 69 1.44 12.51 14.32
C ILE A 69 2.96 12.47 14.22
N ASP A 70 3.68 12.91 15.24
CA ASP A 70 5.15 13.02 15.21
C ASP A 70 5.85 11.65 15.09
N PRO A 71 5.56 10.63 15.92
CA PRO A 71 6.16 9.31 15.75
C PRO A 71 5.80 8.63 14.42
N PHE A 72 4.56 8.77 13.94
CA PHE A 72 4.17 8.23 12.64
C PHE A 72 4.88 8.92 11.47
N LEU A 73 5.07 10.23 11.57
CA LEU A 73 5.78 11.00 10.55
C LEU A 73 7.27 10.61 10.49
N GLU A 74 7.89 10.35 11.64
CA GLU A 74 9.28 9.89 11.70
C GLU A 74 9.42 8.48 11.12
N GLU A 75 8.53 7.55 11.49
CA GLU A 75 8.47 6.20 10.90
C GLU A 75 8.31 6.27 9.37
N ALA A 76 7.36 7.09 8.89
CA ALA A 76 7.11 7.27 7.46
C ALA A 76 8.33 7.86 6.72
N ARG A 77 9.09 8.76 7.35
CA ARG A 77 10.29 9.36 6.77
C ARG A 77 11.40 8.33 6.64
N GLN A 78 11.69 7.60 7.70
CA GLN A 78 12.74 6.58 7.73
C GLN A 78 12.46 5.48 6.68
N LEU A 79 11.25 4.94 6.67
CA LEU A 79 10.84 3.93 5.69
C LEU A 79 10.96 4.44 4.24
N CYS A 80 10.62 5.70 4.00
CA CYS A 80 10.72 6.26 2.66
C CYS A 80 12.19 6.41 2.21
N GLU A 81 13.09 6.78 3.10
CA GLU A 81 14.53 6.90 2.83
C GLU A 81 15.14 5.52 2.56
N GLU A 82 14.90 4.53 3.43
CA GLU A 82 15.35 3.15 3.25
C GLU A 82 14.84 2.55 1.92
N TRP A 83 13.58 2.82 1.60
CA TRP A 83 12.99 2.30 0.35
C TRP A 83 13.64 2.89 -0.90
N LYS A 84 13.96 4.20 -0.88
CA LYS A 84 14.68 4.84 -1.98
C LYS A 84 16.06 4.22 -2.22
N GLU A 85 16.79 3.92 -1.17
CA GLU A 85 18.09 3.26 -1.28
C GLU A 85 17.97 1.90 -1.98
N ILE A 86 16.92 1.13 -1.63
CA ILE A 86 16.64 -0.16 -2.27
C ILE A 86 16.23 0.00 -3.74
N GLU A 87 15.37 0.99 -4.05
CA GLU A 87 14.99 1.27 -5.43
C GLU A 87 16.19 1.68 -6.30
N LEU A 88 17.10 2.49 -5.76
CA LEU A 88 18.32 2.89 -6.43
C LEU A 88 19.26 1.69 -6.66
N ALA A 89 19.50 0.88 -5.62
CA ALA A 89 20.35 -0.30 -5.74
C ALA A 89 19.80 -1.32 -6.76
N ALA A 90 18.49 -1.51 -6.79
CA ALA A 90 17.83 -2.37 -7.78
C ALA A 90 17.94 -1.81 -9.21
N SER A 91 17.93 -0.49 -9.37
CA SER A 91 18.15 0.15 -10.67
C SER A 91 19.59 -0.02 -11.17
N ASP A 92 20.56 0.13 -10.27
CA ASP A 92 21.98 0.04 -10.59
C ASP A 92 22.43 -1.40 -10.89
N SER A 93 21.75 -2.40 -10.31
CA SER A 93 22.06 -3.82 -10.56
C SER A 93 21.70 -4.28 -11.96
N GLY A 94 20.90 -3.52 -12.70
CA GLY A 94 20.37 -3.93 -14.02
C GLY A 94 19.45 -5.15 -13.95
N GLU A 95 19.00 -5.54 -12.74
CA GLU A 95 18.11 -6.68 -12.55
C GLU A 95 16.70 -6.33 -13.09
N GLU A 96 16.26 -7.09 -14.07
CA GLU A 96 14.92 -6.93 -14.64
C GLU A 96 13.87 -7.37 -13.60
N VAL A 97 13.08 -6.41 -13.14
CA VAL A 97 11.95 -6.67 -12.25
C VAL A 97 10.71 -6.90 -13.11
N PRO A 98 10.16 -8.12 -13.12
CA PRO A 98 8.97 -8.39 -13.91
C PRO A 98 7.79 -7.56 -13.43
N LEU A 99 7.04 -7.07 -14.41
CA LEU A 99 5.79 -6.37 -14.21
C LEU A 99 4.62 -7.31 -14.48
N CYS A 100 3.46 -6.96 -13.99
CA CYS A 100 2.19 -7.56 -14.39
C CYS A 100 1.14 -6.48 -14.63
N PHE A 101 0.08 -6.83 -15.32
CA PHE A 101 -1.09 -5.99 -15.34
C PHE A 101 -1.86 -6.14 -14.03
N CYS A 102 -1.63 -5.19 -13.13
CA CYS A 102 -2.35 -5.11 -11.87
C CYS A 102 -3.77 -4.59 -12.09
N HIS A 103 -4.72 -5.11 -11.35
CA HIS A 103 -6.12 -4.63 -11.36
C HIS A 103 -6.24 -3.20 -10.83
N GLY A 104 -5.39 -2.80 -9.90
CA GLY A 104 -5.34 -1.47 -9.29
C GLY A 104 -6.45 -1.18 -8.26
N ASP A 105 -7.50 -2.00 -8.20
CA ASP A 105 -8.57 -1.93 -7.20
C ASP A 105 -9.10 -3.32 -6.83
N TYR A 106 -8.19 -4.28 -6.62
CA TYR A 106 -8.55 -5.65 -6.29
C TYR A 106 -9.16 -5.73 -4.88
N GLN A 107 -10.49 -5.85 -4.82
CA GLN A 107 -11.28 -5.87 -3.59
C GLN A 107 -12.44 -6.85 -3.72
N TYR A 108 -13.03 -7.23 -2.58
CA TYR A 108 -14.11 -8.22 -2.54
C TYR A 108 -15.34 -7.85 -3.39
N HIS A 109 -15.68 -6.57 -3.53
CA HIS A 109 -16.83 -6.12 -4.34
C HIS A 109 -16.54 -6.15 -5.85
N ASN A 110 -15.27 -6.26 -6.25
CA ASN A 110 -14.87 -6.43 -7.63
C ASN A 110 -14.68 -7.92 -8.00
N ILE A 111 -14.95 -8.83 -7.06
CA ILE A 111 -14.87 -10.29 -7.24
C ILE A 111 -16.29 -10.84 -7.19
N LEU A 112 -16.85 -11.15 -8.33
CA LEU A 112 -18.19 -11.74 -8.43
C LEU A 112 -18.09 -13.26 -8.40
N ARG A 113 -18.93 -13.89 -7.60
CA ARG A 113 -19.09 -15.36 -7.59
C ARG A 113 -20.30 -15.75 -8.40
N GLN A 114 -20.12 -16.67 -9.32
CA GLN A 114 -21.19 -17.32 -10.08
C GLN A 114 -21.01 -18.84 -10.04
N ASP A 115 -22.01 -19.58 -10.53
CA ASP A 115 -22.01 -21.06 -10.48
C ASP A 115 -20.78 -21.69 -11.15
N ARG A 116 -20.21 -21.06 -12.15
CA ARG A 116 -19.04 -21.54 -12.90
C ARG A 116 -17.70 -20.98 -12.46
N GLY A 117 -17.65 -20.16 -11.38
CA GLY A 117 -16.39 -19.62 -10.89
C GLY A 117 -16.44 -18.20 -10.37
N PHE A 118 -15.30 -17.51 -10.44
CA PHE A 118 -15.15 -16.14 -10.03
C PHE A 118 -14.82 -15.27 -11.24
N PHE A 119 -15.42 -14.08 -11.26
CA PHE A 119 -15.20 -13.06 -12.30
C PHE A 119 -14.66 -11.81 -11.63
N LEU A 120 -13.72 -11.16 -12.30
CA LEU A 120 -13.22 -9.83 -11.91
C LEU A 120 -13.88 -8.78 -12.80
N VAL A 121 -14.22 -7.64 -12.18
CA VAL A 121 -14.87 -6.50 -12.85
C VAL A 121 -14.21 -5.20 -12.42
N ASN A 122 -14.48 -4.11 -13.16
CA ASN A 122 -14.00 -2.75 -12.88
C ASN A 122 -12.47 -2.61 -13.01
N PHE A 123 -11.98 -2.79 -14.22
CA PHE A 123 -10.55 -2.68 -14.59
C PHE A 123 -10.11 -1.25 -14.94
N GLU A 124 -10.89 -0.21 -14.60
CA GLU A 124 -10.56 1.19 -14.95
C GLU A 124 -9.24 1.68 -14.34
N LYS A 125 -8.76 1.03 -13.29
CA LYS A 125 -7.47 1.34 -12.63
C LYS A 125 -6.36 0.36 -13.01
N CYS A 126 -6.62 -0.50 -14.01
CA CYS A 126 -5.62 -1.46 -14.46
C CYS A 126 -4.40 -0.74 -15.04
N GLN A 127 -3.24 -1.18 -14.59
CA GLN A 127 -1.95 -0.63 -15.07
C GLN A 127 -0.84 -1.65 -14.93
N ALA A 128 0.23 -1.46 -15.70
CA ALA A 128 1.47 -2.19 -15.52
C ALA A 128 2.17 -1.76 -14.23
N ASP A 129 2.41 -2.72 -13.33
CA ASP A 129 3.06 -2.48 -12.04
C ASP A 129 3.60 -3.79 -11.45
N GLY A 130 4.30 -3.71 -10.32
CA GLY A 130 4.66 -4.90 -9.56
C GLY A 130 3.43 -5.57 -8.94
N PRO A 131 3.34 -6.91 -8.99
CA PRO A 131 2.17 -7.66 -8.48
C PRO A 131 1.89 -7.43 -7.00
N VAL A 132 2.91 -7.03 -6.25
CA VAL A 132 2.80 -6.70 -4.82
C VAL A 132 1.82 -5.57 -4.56
N ARG A 133 1.58 -4.68 -5.53
CA ARG A 133 0.61 -3.58 -5.39
C ARG A 133 -0.79 -4.08 -5.05
N ASP A 134 -1.34 -4.98 -5.88
CA ASP A 134 -2.68 -5.52 -5.65
C ASP A 134 -2.72 -6.44 -4.43
N LEU A 135 -1.68 -7.23 -4.23
CA LEU A 135 -1.53 -8.08 -3.05
C LEU A 135 -1.56 -7.26 -1.76
N TYR A 136 -0.78 -6.17 -1.70
CA TYR A 136 -0.77 -5.24 -0.58
C TYR A 136 -2.16 -4.62 -0.33
N LEU A 137 -2.83 -4.14 -1.38
CA LEU A 137 -4.14 -3.49 -1.24
C LEU A 137 -5.19 -4.43 -0.65
N LEU A 138 -5.23 -5.69 -1.12
CA LEU A 138 -6.14 -6.70 -0.60
C LEU A 138 -5.75 -7.13 0.82
N LEU A 139 -4.49 -7.53 1.02
CA LEU A 139 -4.00 -8.08 2.28
C LEU A 139 -4.17 -7.07 3.41
N ARG A 140 -3.75 -5.82 3.22
CA ARG A 140 -3.93 -4.76 4.20
C ARG A 140 -5.38 -4.59 4.63
N LYS A 141 -6.33 -4.56 3.68
CA LYS A 141 -7.76 -4.43 3.99
C LYS A 141 -8.31 -5.62 4.79
N LEU A 142 -7.84 -6.82 4.48
CA LEU A 142 -8.25 -8.01 5.22
C LEU A 142 -7.65 -8.01 6.63
N LEU A 143 -6.38 -7.63 6.77
CA LEU A 143 -5.70 -7.49 8.07
C LEU A 143 -6.35 -6.41 8.94
N GLU A 144 -6.68 -5.23 8.38
CA GLU A 144 -7.42 -4.19 9.12
C GLU A 144 -8.78 -4.66 9.62
N LYS A 145 -9.46 -5.55 8.89
CA LYS A 145 -10.75 -6.13 9.32
C LYS A 145 -10.61 -7.20 10.39
N SER A 146 -9.52 -7.95 10.39
CA SER A 146 -9.20 -8.98 11.38
C SER A 146 -8.28 -8.48 12.50
N GLU A 147 -8.18 -7.16 12.69
CA GLU A 147 -7.38 -6.52 13.74
C GLU A 147 -5.90 -6.96 13.72
N TRP A 148 -5.38 -7.19 12.51
CA TRP A 148 -4.03 -7.67 12.25
C TRP A 148 -3.73 -9.04 12.89
N ASP A 149 -4.72 -9.93 12.87
CA ASP A 149 -4.53 -11.32 13.29
C ASP A 149 -3.40 -11.96 12.49
N ALA A 150 -2.35 -12.38 13.20
CA ALA A 150 -1.12 -12.86 12.59
C ALA A 150 -1.28 -14.23 11.93
N GLU A 151 -2.11 -15.10 12.50
CA GLU A 151 -2.37 -16.43 11.96
C GLU A 151 -3.19 -16.32 10.68
N TRP A 152 -4.23 -15.49 10.71
CA TRP A 152 -5.02 -15.21 9.51
C TRP A 152 -4.17 -14.58 8.41
N GLY A 153 -3.31 -13.64 8.74
CA GLY A 153 -2.37 -13.03 7.78
C GLY A 153 -1.47 -14.07 7.11
N ARG A 154 -0.93 -15.02 7.89
CA ARG A 154 -0.13 -16.14 7.36
C ARG A 154 -0.93 -17.00 6.40
N VAL A 155 -2.16 -17.37 6.77
CA VAL A 155 -3.05 -18.19 5.92
C VAL A 155 -3.34 -17.49 4.60
N LEU A 156 -3.61 -16.17 4.65
CA LEU A 156 -3.85 -15.37 3.45
C LEU A 156 -2.63 -15.35 2.53
N LEU A 157 -1.45 -15.09 3.08
CA LEU A 157 -0.21 -15.03 2.31
C LEU A 157 0.17 -16.40 1.74
N ALA A 158 0.09 -17.45 2.54
CA ALA A 158 0.32 -18.82 2.08
C ALA A 158 -0.65 -19.24 0.97
N ALA A 159 -1.91 -18.78 1.01
CA ALA A 159 -2.87 -19.02 -0.05
C ALA A 159 -2.49 -18.33 -1.38
N TYR A 160 -1.86 -17.16 -1.34
CA TYR A 160 -1.29 -16.52 -2.51
C TYR A 160 -0.06 -17.27 -3.03
N GLU A 161 0.91 -17.52 -2.14
CA GLU A 161 2.18 -18.16 -2.47
C GLU A 161 2.04 -19.61 -2.92
N SER A 162 0.95 -20.30 -2.55
CA SER A 162 0.65 -21.65 -3.06
C SER A 162 0.39 -21.71 -4.56
N VAL A 163 0.19 -20.56 -5.21
CA VAL A 163 -0.06 -20.42 -6.66
C VAL A 163 1.08 -19.66 -7.33
N ARG A 164 1.50 -18.55 -6.73
CA ARG A 164 2.60 -17.71 -7.20
C ARG A 164 3.49 -17.35 -6.01
N PRO A 165 4.64 -18.04 -5.84
CA PRO A 165 5.61 -17.68 -4.82
C PRO A 165 6.13 -16.25 -4.99
N LEU A 166 6.27 -15.52 -3.88
CA LEU A 166 6.89 -14.21 -3.90
C LEU A 166 8.40 -14.33 -4.02
N LYS A 167 8.98 -13.56 -4.94
CA LYS A 167 10.43 -13.38 -5.04
C LYS A 167 10.96 -12.59 -3.83
N PRO A 168 12.25 -12.68 -3.48
CA PRO A 168 12.80 -11.98 -2.30
C PRO A 168 12.50 -10.48 -2.30
N TYR A 169 12.69 -9.79 -3.41
CA TYR A 169 12.41 -8.36 -3.53
C TYR A 169 10.90 -8.03 -3.42
N GLU A 170 10.01 -8.90 -3.93
CA GLU A 170 8.55 -8.74 -3.80
C GLU A 170 8.11 -8.88 -2.35
N ARG A 171 8.72 -9.82 -1.61
CA ARG A 171 8.47 -9.97 -0.18
C ARG A 171 8.93 -8.74 0.59
N GLN A 172 10.09 -8.21 0.24
CA GLN A 172 10.60 -6.97 0.82
C GLN A 172 9.70 -5.77 0.49
N ASP A 173 9.25 -5.61 -0.76
CA ASP A 173 8.27 -4.59 -1.18
C ASP A 173 6.98 -4.70 -0.36
N LEU A 174 6.44 -5.91 -0.18
CA LEU A 174 5.25 -6.14 0.63
C LEU A 174 5.42 -5.69 2.07
N VAL A 175 6.57 -6.01 2.69
CA VAL A 175 6.89 -5.59 4.06
C VAL A 175 6.94 -4.07 4.15
N TYR A 176 7.62 -3.38 3.24
CA TYR A 176 7.71 -1.91 3.23
C TYR A 176 6.35 -1.25 3.06
N ARG A 177 5.53 -1.71 2.10
CA ARG A 177 4.18 -1.18 1.90
C ARG A 177 3.28 -1.37 3.11
N LEU A 178 3.35 -2.53 3.78
CA LEU A 178 2.59 -2.79 5.00
C LEU A 178 3.12 -2.02 6.21
N SER A 179 4.42 -1.69 6.22
CA SER A 179 5.07 -0.90 7.27
C SER A 179 4.77 0.59 7.14
N TYR A 180 4.60 1.11 5.92
CA TYR A 180 4.30 2.52 5.72
C TYR A 180 2.92 2.89 6.32
N PRO A 181 2.81 3.99 7.09
CA PRO A 181 1.55 4.37 7.76
C PRO A 181 0.53 5.04 6.82
N GLU A 182 0.25 4.42 5.68
CA GLU A 182 -0.66 4.94 4.64
C GLU A 182 -2.07 5.21 5.19
N LYS A 183 -2.51 4.41 6.16
CA LYS A 183 -3.83 4.60 6.76
C LYS A 183 -3.94 5.92 7.50
N LEU A 184 -2.89 6.31 8.26
CA LEU A 184 -2.85 7.62 8.91
C LEU A 184 -2.92 8.74 7.87
N TRP A 185 -2.10 8.65 6.82
CA TRP A 185 -2.13 9.63 5.73
C TRP A 185 -3.53 9.75 5.12
N LYS A 186 -4.20 8.62 4.81
CA LYS A 186 -5.57 8.63 4.27
C LYS A 186 -6.58 9.32 5.20
N ILE A 187 -6.49 9.10 6.50
CA ILE A 187 -7.37 9.73 7.49
C ILE A 187 -7.12 11.24 7.53
N VAL A 188 -5.85 11.64 7.59
CA VAL A 188 -5.44 13.05 7.64
C VAL A 188 -5.80 13.79 6.35
N ASN A 189 -5.48 13.18 5.20
CA ASN A 189 -5.77 13.75 3.89
C ASN A 189 -7.29 13.91 3.68
N PHE A 190 -8.07 12.92 4.07
CA PHE A 190 -9.53 13.02 4.01
C PHE A 190 -10.06 14.14 4.90
N TYR A 191 -9.55 14.28 6.13
CA TYR A 191 -10.00 15.33 7.05
C TYR A 191 -9.73 16.74 6.53
N TYR A 192 -8.55 17.00 5.96
CA TYR A 192 -8.18 18.35 5.51
C TYR A 192 -8.59 18.68 4.07
N ASN A 193 -8.73 17.69 3.19
CA ASN A 193 -8.92 17.91 1.75
C ASN A 193 -10.29 17.49 1.22
N SER A 194 -11.07 16.71 2.00
CA SER A 194 -12.44 16.44 1.58
C SER A 194 -13.34 17.57 2.06
N GLY A 195 -14.08 18.21 1.15
CA GLY A 195 -15.13 19.17 1.51
C GLY A 195 -16.23 18.62 2.43
N LYS A 196 -16.08 17.39 2.93
CA LYS A 196 -16.95 16.65 3.84
C LYS A 196 -16.44 16.65 5.28
N ALA A 197 -15.62 17.62 5.67
CA ALA A 197 -15.06 17.75 7.03
C ALA A 197 -16.10 17.93 8.16
N TRP A 198 -17.38 18.00 7.80
CA TRP A 198 -18.50 18.15 8.74
C TRP A 198 -18.89 16.86 9.51
N ILE A 199 -18.17 15.73 9.32
CA ILE A 199 -18.35 14.50 10.11
C ILE A 199 -17.07 14.20 10.90
N PRO A 200 -16.71 15.00 11.92
CA PRO A 200 -15.47 14.81 12.69
C PRO A 200 -15.44 13.48 13.45
N GLU A 201 -16.57 12.99 13.93
CA GLU A 201 -16.72 11.74 14.69
C GLU A 201 -16.19 10.52 13.92
N LYS A 202 -16.57 10.36 12.65
CA LYS A 202 -16.09 9.24 11.82
C LYS A 202 -14.57 9.26 11.59
N ASN A 203 -13.96 10.43 11.55
CA ASN A 203 -12.50 10.53 11.40
C ASN A 203 -11.79 10.19 12.70
N GLN A 204 -12.38 10.58 13.83
CA GLN A 204 -11.88 10.21 15.15
C GLN A 204 -11.95 8.69 15.37
N GLU A 205 -13.09 8.06 15.12
CA GLU A 205 -13.25 6.59 15.20
C GLU A 205 -12.21 5.86 14.33
N LYS A 206 -11.94 6.36 13.13
CA LYS A 206 -10.92 5.76 12.25
C LYS A 206 -9.51 5.91 12.81
N LEU A 207 -9.21 7.05 13.44
CA LEU A 207 -7.90 7.29 14.05
C LEU A 207 -7.73 6.42 15.30
N ASP A 208 -8.74 6.36 16.17
CA ASP A 208 -8.70 5.54 17.38
C ASP A 208 -8.54 4.07 17.03
N ARG A 209 -9.29 3.55 16.04
CA ARG A 209 -9.14 2.18 15.56
C ARG A 209 -7.74 1.91 14.97
N LEU A 210 -7.16 2.87 14.27
CA LEU A 210 -5.79 2.74 13.76
C LEU A 210 -4.81 2.56 14.93
N LEU A 211 -4.94 3.38 15.98
CA LEU A 211 -4.06 3.36 17.13
C LEU A 211 -4.21 2.08 17.96
N GLU A 212 -5.44 1.59 18.14
CA GLU A 212 -5.73 0.32 18.81
C GLU A 212 -5.06 -0.86 18.10
N GLN A 213 -5.02 -0.85 16.77
CA GLN A 213 -4.45 -1.92 15.95
C GLN A 213 -2.93 -1.82 15.78
N GLU A 214 -2.29 -0.73 16.17
CA GLU A 214 -0.87 -0.47 15.86
C GLU A 214 0.08 -1.51 16.47
N ALA A 215 -0.18 -1.96 17.70
CA ALA A 215 0.63 -2.99 18.35
C ALA A 215 0.53 -4.34 17.63
N ALA A 216 -0.66 -4.74 17.21
CA ALA A 216 -0.89 -5.97 16.45
C ALA A 216 -0.26 -5.88 15.05
N ARG A 217 -0.38 -4.73 14.37
CA ARG A 217 0.30 -4.46 13.10
C ARG A 217 1.81 -4.64 13.21
N LYS A 218 2.44 -4.01 14.19
CA LYS A 218 3.89 -4.13 14.42
C LYS A 218 4.32 -5.57 14.74
N LYS A 219 3.52 -6.30 15.48
CA LYS A 219 3.77 -7.73 15.75
C LYS A 219 3.71 -8.56 14.47
N PHE A 220 2.71 -8.34 13.62
CA PHE A 220 2.57 -9.03 12.33
C PHE A 220 3.77 -8.72 11.40
N LEU A 221 4.17 -7.46 11.29
CA LEU A 221 5.32 -7.06 10.47
C LEU A 221 6.62 -7.75 10.87
N LYS A 222 6.88 -7.87 12.17
CA LYS A 222 8.05 -8.62 12.69
C LYS A 222 8.01 -10.11 12.31
N LEU A 223 6.84 -10.69 12.12
CA LEU A 223 6.71 -12.09 11.68
C LEU A 223 6.97 -12.24 10.17
N LEU A 224 6.62 -11.22 9.37
CA LEU A 224 6.89 -11.22 7.93
C LEU A 224 8.38 -11.04 7.58
N GLN A 225 9.15 -10.42 8.45
CA GLN A 225 10.58 -10.17 8.27
C GLN A 225 11.47 -11.37 8.62
N ARG A 226 10.90 -12.40 9.23
CA ARG A 226 11.59 -13.66 9.58
C ARG A 226 11.51 -14.69 8.46
#